data_ba9bfd2d9608d2c98f01732e13bc2018
#
_entry.id   ba9bfd2d9608d2c98f01732e13bc2018
#
_cell.length_a   1.000
_cell.length_b   1.000
_cell.length_c   1.000
_cell.angle_alpha   90.00
_cell.angle_beta   90.00
_cell.angle_gamma   90.00
#
_symmetry.space_group_name_H-M   'P 1'
#
loop_
_entity.id
_entity.type
_entity.pdbx_description
1 polymer ?
#
loop_
_entity_poly.entity_id
_entity_poly.type
_entity_poly.pdbx_seq_one_letter_code
_entity_poly.pdbx_strand_id
1 'polypeptide(L)'
;MRFTMDKDADKKQVAYIGIRYVGISVLVIAMGLIPCHFLRIFESIHGLEIMILLYYVSYVMNQYFIQLAKGLEKVSCMAIAGIIGTVVMLGGNILFLLVFHWQLKGFMLANILAQAIPALYFFVKLHFLRFIKDMKLDKELGKEMLQYCFPLIFSTIGWWINSASDRYAVSYLVGIGANGILSVAYKIPSILNVFVGMFGQAWQISAIKEYGEKQSGEFYAESFTFINMIMCLGCSALVFLSKPLASILYAKDFYVAWQYAPFLIVSAVFNTASGLLGPILSAKKDSKAMARSAIYGAVINIILNIVLIIWIGVQGATIATAVSAFVIYYVRKRAVGAGIKIEKEYKIMLMWILLCIQSLLEIYTKLWPAEMIIFFIIIVLNYSIIHKFIHSVYLMLFTKHSQGK
;
A
#
# COMPACT_ATOMS: atom_id res chain seq x y z
N MET A 1 12.16 8.75 -7.54
CA MET A 1 11.85 7.65 -8.44
C MET A 1 11.36 8.12 -9.81
N ARG A 2 10.16 8.75 -9.95
CA ARG A 2 9.59 9.03 -11.29
C ARG A 2 10.55 9.80 -12.20
N PHE A 3 11.09 10.92 -11.75
CA PHE A 3 12.05 11.72 -12.49
C PHE A 3 13.40 11.03 -12.76
N THR A 4 13.83 10.11 -11.92
CA THR A 4 15.07 9.32 -12.13
C THR A 4 14.92 8.26 -13.23
N MET A 5 13.66 7.91 -13.57
CA MET A 5 13.34 6.90 -14.60
C MET A 5 13.00 7.52 -15.96
N ASP A 6 13.00 8.83 -16.10
CA ASP A 6 12.87 9.49 -17.41
C ASP A 6 14.10 9.15 -18.28
N LYS A 7 13.89 8.92 -19.59
CA LYS A 7 14.94 8.48 -20.53
C LYS A 7 16.11 9.48 -20.59
N ASP A 8 15.80 10.76 -20.53
CA ASP A 8 16.77 11.86 -20.63
C ASP A 8 17.14 12.47 -19.27
N ALA A 9 16.81 11.81 -18.15
CA ALA A 9 17.01 12.38 -16.83
C ALA A 9 18.48 12.35 -16.39
N ASP A 10 18.99 13.50 -15.97
CA ASP A 10 20.19 13.52 -15.13
C ASP A 10 19.85 13.01 -13.71
N LYS A 11 20.08 11.71 -13.52
CA LYS A 11 19.81 11.01 -12.26
C LYS A 11 20.54 11.61 -11.07
N LYS A 12 21.73 12.20 -11.29
CA LYS A 12 22.51 12.86 -10.24
C LYS A 12 21.84 14.16 -9.81
N GLN A 13 21.39 14.94 -10.78
CA GLN A 13 20.68 16.20 -10.54
C GLN A 13 19.38 15.98 -9.77
N VAL A 14 18.57 14.99 -10.19
CA VAL A 14 17.35 14.60 -9.46
C VAL A 14 17.65 14.18 -8.03
N ALA A 15 18.72 13.40 -7.80
CA ALA A 15 19.13 13.00 -6.47
C ALA A 15 19.59 14.19 -5.62
N TYR A 16 20.36 15.11 -6.19
CA TYR A 16 20.82 16.31 -5.48
C TYR A 16 19.66 17.22 -5.06
N ILE A 17 18.69 17.45 -5.95
CA ILE A 17 17.48 18.22 -5.63
C ILE A 17 16.68 17.51 -4.54
N GLY A 18 16.50 16.20 -4.65
CA GLY A 18 15.76 15.40 -3.68
C GLY A 18 16.32 15.48 -2.26
N ILE A 19 17.63 15.33 -2.09
CA ILE A 19 18.24 15.41 -0.75
C ILE A 19 18.16 16.82 -0.15
N ARG A 20 18.18 17.87 -0.96
CA ARG A 20 17.95 19.24 -0.47
C ARG A 20 16.55 19.43 0.08
N TYR A 21 15.51 18.91 -0.60
CA TYR A 21 14.14 18.96 -0.08
C TYR A 21 13.99 18.13 1.20
N VAL A 22 14.67 17.00 1.30
CA VAL A 22 14.75 16.23 2.56
C VAL A 22 15.36 17.08 3.67
N GLY A 23 16.49 17.78 3.41
CA GLY A 23 17.11 18.69 4.37
C GLY A 23 16.16 19.81 4.83
N ILE A 24 15.44 20.43 3.88
CA ILE A 24 14.45 21.46 4.20
C ILE A 24 13.32 20.88 5.08
N SER A 25 12.81 19.68 4.77
CA SER A 25 11.78 19.04 5.58
C SER A 25 12.24 18.76 7.01
N VAL A 26 13.49 18.34 7.19
CA VAL A 26 14.08 18.11 8.51
C VAL A 26 14.15 19.44 9.30
N LEU A 27 14.59 20.53 8.65
CA LEU A 27 14.64 21.85 9.29
C LEU A 27 13.26 22.34 9.71
N VAL A 28 12.24 22.14 8.86
CA VAL A 28 10.85 22.55 9.17
C VAL A 28 10.32 21.77 10.40
N ILE A 29 10.54 20.46 10.44
CA ILE A 29 10.11 19.64 11.60
C ILE A 29 10.90 20.01 12.86
N ALA A 30 12.21 20.22 12.76
CA ALA A 30 13.03 20.65 13.89
C ALA A 30 12.54 22.00 14.46
N MET A 31 12.27 22.97 13.58
CA MET A 31 11.69 24.27 14.00
C MET A 31 10.29 24.12 14.60
N GLY A 32 9.47 23.21 14.13
CA GLY A 32 8.14 22.93 14.70
C GLY A 32 8.19 22.28 16.08
N LEU A 33 9.22 21.47 16.37
CA LEU A 33 9.38 20.81 17.67
C LEU A 33 9.87 21.78 18.77
N ILE A 34 10.55 22.88 18.42
CA ILE A 34 11.02 23.88 19.39
C ILE A 34 9.86 24.50 20.19
N PRO A 35 8.81 25.08 19.56
CA PRO A 35 7.66 25.58 20.30
C PRO A 35 6.94 24.49 21.10
N CYS A 36 6.84 23.27 20.56
CA CYS A 36 6.21 22.15 21.29
C CYS A 36 6.94 21.84 22.61
N HIS A 37 8.26 21.92 22.62
CA HIS A 37 9.07 21.74 23.82
C HIS A 37 8.84 22.84 24.86
N PHE A 38 8.95 24.11 24.45
CA PHE A 38 8.84 25.24 25.38
C PHE A 38 7.42 25.49 25.88
N LEU A 39 6.42 25.35 25.02
CA LEU A 39 5.02 25.62 25.35
C LEU A 39 4.31 24.40 25.94
N ARG A 40 4.97 23.25 26.07
CA ARG A 40 4.39 21.98 26.55
C ARG A 40 3.02 21.66 25.92
N ILE A 41 2.86 21.99 24.63
CA ILE A 41 1.58 21.83 23.93
C ILE A 41 1.07 20.39 23.99
N PHE A 42 1.99 19.43 24.04
CA PHE A 42 1.69 18.00 24.14
C PHE A 42 2.47 17.38 25.29
N GLU A 43 1.88 17.27 26.47
CA GLU A 43 2.50 16.66 27.65
C GLU A 43 2.97 15.23 27.39
N SER A 44 2.22 14.47 26.58
CA SER A 44 2.52 13.07 26.26
C SER A 44 3.83 12.85 25.48
N ILE A 45 4.35 13.86 24.80
CA ILE A 45 5.60 13.76 24.03
C ILE A 45 6.74 14.57 24.63
N HIS A 46 6.49 15.25 25.76
CA HIS A 46 7.51 16.05 26.42
C HIS A 46 8.69 15.19 26.89
N GLY A 47 9.90 15.59 26.52
CA GLY A 47 11.13 14.84 26.77
C GLY A 47 11.45 13.74 25.72
N LEU A 48 10.59 13.59 24.70
CA LEU A 48 10.81 12.65 23.59
C LEU A 48 11.10 13.36 22.26
N GLU A 49 11.13 14.69 22.23
CA GLU A 49 11.22 15.52 21.01
C GLU A 49 12.47 15.19 20.18
N ILE A 50 13.61 14.96 20.84
CA ILE A 50 14.86 14.56 20.18
C ILE A 50 14.69 13.18 19.55
N MET A 51 14.06 12.23 20.22
CA MET A 51 13.83 10.89 19.68
C MET A 51 12.86 10.94 18.49
N ILE A 52 11.83 11.80 18.56
CA ILE A 52 10.89 12.04 17.45
C ILE A 52 11.64 12.63 16.25
N LEU A 53 12.50 13.62 16.47
CA LEU A 53 13.30 14.21 15.41
C LEU A 53 14.25 13.18 14.79
N LEU A 54 14.95 12.39 15.59
CA LEU A 54 15.84 11.33 15.12
C LEU A 54 15.09 10.26 14.34
N TYR A 55 13.89 9.89 14.81
CA TYR A 55 13.03 8.95 14.07
C TYR A 55 12.61 9.54 12.72
N TYR A 56 12.16 10.79 12.69
CA TYR A 56 11.78 11.46 11.44
C TYR A 56 12.95 11.53 10.45
N VAL A 57 14.13 11.97 10.91
CA VAL A 57 15.34 12.03 10.06
C VAL A 57 15.67 10.66 9.49
N SER A 58 15.72 9.64 10.33
CA SER A 58 16.05 8.27 9.92
C SER A 58 15.01 7.73 8.92
N TYR A 59 13.73 7.97 9.19
CA TYR A 59 12.62 7.54 8.33
C TYR A 59 12.68 8.21 6.96
N VAL A 60 12.77 9.56 6.92
CA VAL A 60 12.74 10.28 5.64
C VAL A 60 13.99 9.99 4.79
N MET A 61 15.14 9.81 5.43
CA MET A 61 16.37 9.41 4.74
C MET A 61 16.24 8.01 4.14
N ASN A 62 15.72 7.04 4.89
CA ASN A 62 15.49 5.69 4.38
C ASN A 62 14.50 5.69 3.21
N GLN A 63 13.36 6.40 3.35
CA GLN A 63 12.37 6.52 2.27
C GLN A 63 12.96 7.20 1.03
N TYR A 64 13.75 8.24 1.21
CA TYR A 64 14.45 8.89 0.10
C TYR A 64 15.36 7.91 -0.65
N PHE A 65 16.20 7.17 0.06
CA PHE A 65 17.09 6.20 -0.56
C PHE A 65 16.37 5.02 -1.21
N ILE A 66 15.28 4.53 -0.63
CA ILE A 66 14.42 3.52 -1.27
C ILE A 66 13.91 4.06 -2.61
N GLN A 67 13.39 5.29 -2.67
CA GLN A 67 12.89 5.87 -3.90
C GLN A 67 14.01 6.14 -4.93
N LEU A 68 15.20 6.51 -4.47
CA LEU A 68 16.37 6.67 -5.32
C LEU A 68 16.83 5.31 -5.87
N ALA A 69 16.93 4.27 -5.05
CA ALA A 69 17.31 2.92 -5.46
C ALA A 69 16.32 2.34 -6.46
N LYS A 70 15.00 2.57 -6.27
CA LYS A 70 13.97 2.24 -7.27
C LYS A 70 14.21 2.93 -8.60
N GLY A 71 14.47 4.23 -8.58
CA GLY A 71 14.74 5.01 -9.79
C GLY A 71 16.06 4.62 -10.48
N LEU A 72 17.01 4.06 -9.75
CA LEU A 72 18.27 3.51 -10.27
C LEU A 72 18.17 2.01 -10.63
N GLU A 73 16.98 1.41 -10.51
CA GLU A 73 16.72 -0.02 -10.76
C GLU A 73 17.57 -0.98 -9.89
N LYS A 74 18.04 -0.53 -8.73
CA LYS A 74 18.87 -1.34 -7.81
C LYS A 74 18.00 -2.16 -6.84
N VAL A 75 17.18 -3.07 -7.39
CA VAL A 75 16.21 -3.88 -6.62
C VAL A 75 16.87 -4.74 -5.56
N SER A 76 18.04 -5.33 -5.86
CA SER A 76 18.80 -6.16 -4.89
C SER A 76 19.22 -5.36 -3.65
N CYS A 77 19.61 -4.08 -3.83
CA CYS A 77 19.96 -3.22 -2.69
C CYS A 77 18.72 -2.95 -1.80
N MET A 78 17.53 -2.83 -2.42
CA MET A 78 16.30 -2.64 -1.67
C MET A 78 15.92 -3.88 -0.84
N ALA A 79 16.07 -5.08 -1.44
CA ALA A 79 15.80 -6.34 -0.74
C ALA A 79 16.72 -6.50 0.48
N ILE A 80 18.03 -6.27 0.32
CA ILE A 80 19.01 -6.34 1.40
C ILE A 80 18.69 -5.30 2.50
N ALA A 81 18.42 -4.05 2.11
CA ALA A 81 18.04 -3.00 3.07
C ALA A 81 16.78 -3.34 3.86
N GLY A 82 15.78 -3.94 3.21
CA GLY A 82 14.56 -4.42 3.86
C GLY A 82 14.83 -5.52 4.88
N ILE A 83 15.69 -6.50 4.56
CA ILE A 83 16.11 -7.55 5.48
C ILE A 83 16.85 -6.95 6.67
N ILE A 84 17.82 -6.07 6.42
CA ILE A 84 18.57 -5.38 7.49
C ILE A 84 17.60 -4.64 8.42
N GLY A 85 16.67 -3.84 7.88
CA GLY A 85 15.69 -3.10 8.68
C GLY A 85 14.83 -4.01 9.55
N THR A 86 14.37 -5.14 8.99
CA THR A 86 13.55 -6.12 9.73
C THR A 86 14.34 -6.78 10.85
N VAL A 87 15.58 -7.24 10.59
CA VAL A 87 16.42 -7.87 11.60
C VAL A 87 16.76 -6.90 12.73
N VAL A 88 17.12 -5.65 12.38
CA VAL A 88 17.42 -4.61 13.37
C VAL A 88 16.18 -4.26 14.19
N MET A 89 14.99 -4.18 13.57
CA MET A 89 13.75 -3.90 14.29
C MET A 89 13.38 -5.01 15.27
N LEU A 90 13.46 -6.26 14.83
CA LEU A 90 13.13 -7.42 15.68
C LEU A 90 14.17 -7.57 16.81
N GLY A 91 15.46 -7.57 16.47
CA GLY A 91 16.55 -7.67 17.45
C GLY A 91 16.55 -6.50 18.44
N GLY A 92 16.34 -5.28 17.94
CA GLY A 92 16.24 -4.08 18.77
C GLY A 92 15.06 -4.12 19.73
N ASN A 93 13.87 -4.54 19.27
CA ASN A 93 12.71 -4.70 20.15
C ASN A 93 12.94 -5.76 21.23
N ILE A 94 13.52 -6.92 20.88
CA ILE A 94 13.89 -7.95 21.86
C ILE A 94 14.87 -7.38 22.88
N LEU A 95 15.95 -6.76 22.42
CA LEU A 95 17.00 -6.26 23.29
C LEU A 95 16.51 -5.12 24.20
N PHE A 96 15.86 -4.09 23.65
CA PHE A 96 15.51 -2.89 24.40
C PHE A 96 14.24 -3.05 25.22
N LEU A 97 13.25 -3.86 24.76
CA LEU A 97 12.00 -4.05 25.49
C LEU A 97 12.08 -5.22 26.47
N LEU A 98 12.63 -6.39 26.05
CA LEU A 98 12.60 -7.59 26.88
C LEU A 98 13.83 -7.69 27.78
N VAL A 99 15.03 -7.32 27.31
CA VAL A 99 16.27 -7.44 28.11
C VAL A 99 16.50 -6.19 28.97
N PHE A 100 16.47 -5.00 28.35
CA PHE A 100 16.75 -3.74 29.08
C PHE A 100 15.52 -3.10 29.69
N HIS A 101 14.31 -3.53 29.36
CA HIS A 101 13.03 -3.00 29.86
C HIS A 101 12.88 -1.47 29.68
N TRP A 102 13.44 -0.89 28.59
CA TRP A 102 13.42 0.56 28.34
C TRP A 102 12.06 1.07 27.85
N GLN A 103 11.01 0.23 27.86
CA GLN A 103 9.64 0.60 27.53
C GLN A 103 9.56 1.45 26.23
N LEU A 104 8.87 2.60 26.27
CA LEU A 104 8.65 3.47 25.11
C LEU A 104 9.96 3.96 24.46
N LYS A 105 10.96 4.32 25.28
CA LYS A 105 12.28 4.78 24.77
C LYS A 105 12.99 3.66 24.02
N GLY A 106 12.92 2.43 24.52
CA GLY A 106 13.48 1.25 23.85
C GLY A 106 12.79 0.97 22.52
N PHE A 107 11.47 1.05 22.48
CA PHE A 107 10.69 0.91 21.24
C PHE A 107 11.07 1.98 20.20
N MET A 108 11.15 3.24 20.62
CA MET A 108 11.55 4.33 19.72
C MET A 108 12.96 4.14 19.20
N LEU A 109 13.94 3.75 20.05
CA LEU A 109 15.30 3.51 19.64
C LEU A 109 15.42 2.36 18.64
N ALA A 110 14.70 1.24 18.87
CA ALA A 110 14.65 0.13 17.93
C ALA A 110 14.15 0.60 16.55
N ASN A 111 13.09 1.42 16.51
CA ASN A 111 12.55 1.96 15.28
C ASN A 111 13.50 2.95 14.59
N ILE A 112 14.19 3.82 15.35
CA ILE A 112 15.21 4.74 14.81
C ILE A 112 16.31 3.93 14.12
N LEU A 113 16.86 2.93 14.80
CA LEU A 113 17.94 2.10 14.26
C LEU A 113 17.47 1.28 13.04
N ALA A 114 16.23 0.76 13.07
CA ALA A 114 15.64 0.01 11.95
C ALA A 114 15.48 0.85 10.68
N GLN A 115 15.42 2.17 10.80
CA GLN A 115 15.41 3.08 9.65
C GLN A 115 16.82 3.64 9.33
N ALA A 116 17.61 3.97 10.34
CA ALA A 116 18.91 4.59 10.17
C ALA A 116 19.95 3.65 9.53
N ILE A 117 19.97 2.37 9.96
CA ILE A 117 20.97 1.39 9.47
C ILE A 117 20.75 1.08 7.99
N PRO A 118 19.51 0.79 7.49
CA PRO A 118 19.28 0.67 6.05
C PRO A 118 19.58 1.94 5.26
N ALA A 119 19.29 3.12 5.81
CA ALA A 119 19.65 4.39 5.16
C ALA A 119 21.17 4.53 5.01
N LEU A 120 21.94 4.19 6.04
CA LEU A 120 23.38 4.18 6.00
C LEU A 120 23.92 3.14 4.98
N TYR A 121 23.32 1.95 4.94
CA TYR A 121 23.66 0.94 3.93
C TYR A 121 23.49 1.49 2.51
N PHE A 122 22.36 2.13 2.20
CA PHE A 122 22.15 2.76 0.89
C PHE A 122 23.18 3.86 0.63
N PHE A 123 23.44 4.72 1.61
CA PHE A 123 24.37 5.83 1.50
C PHE A 123 25.77 5.34 1.08
N VAL A 124 26.26 4.27 1.72
CA VAL A 124 27.56 3.66 1.41
C VAL A 124 27.49 2.90 0.07
N LYS A 125 26.49 2.05 -0.13
CA LYS A 125 26.41 1.17 -1.31
C LYS A 125 26.18 1.93 -2.61
N LEU A 126 25.47 3.05 -2.57
CA LEU A 126 25.26 3.92 -3.71
C LEU A 126 26.42 4.90 -3.94
N HIS A 127 27.44 4.90 -3.07
CA HIS A 127 28.50 5.91 -3.08
C HIS A 127 27.95 7.34 -3.17
N PHE A 128 26.92 7.64 -2.36
CA PHE A 128 26.02 8.77 -2.54
C PHE A 128 26.74 10.11 -2.65
N LEU A 129 27.76 10.38 -1.82
CA LEU A 129 28.52 11.63 -1.89
C LEU A 129 29.24 11.81 -3.23
N ARG A 130 29.83 10.73 -3.79
CA ARG A 130 30.45 10.78 -5.11
C ARG A 130 29.43 10.92 -6.22
N PHE A 131 28.22 10.33 -6.00
CA PHE A 131 27.14 10.36 -6.96
C PHE A 131 26.59 11.79 -7.17
N ILE A 132 26.53 12.61 -6.11
CA ILE A 132 26.00 13.99 -6.17
C ILE A 132 27.10 15.06 -6.20
N LYS A 133 28.38 14.66 -6.26
CA LYS A 133 29.50 15.59 -6.28
C LYS A 133 29.40 16.52 -7.50
N ASP A 134 29.75 17.79 -7.29
CA ASP A 134 29.79 18.85 -8.30
C ASP A 134 28.43 19.22 -8.94
N MET A 135 27.30 18.78 -8.33
CA MET A 135 25.97 19.15 -8.81
C MET A 135 25.59 20.58 -8.39
N LYS A 136 25.11 21.35 -9.35
CA LYS A 136 24.49 22.67 -9.10
C LYS A 136 22.98 22.55 -9.05
N LEU A 137 22.32 23.46 -8.34
CA LEU A 137 20.86 23.44 -8.24
C LEU A 137 20.24 23.88 -9.56
N ASP A 138 19.54 22.97 -10.21
CA ASP A 138 18.63 23.27 -11.29
C ASP A 138 17.28 23.69 -10.70
N LYS A 139 16.96 24.98 -10.81
CA LYS A 139 15.73 25.55 -10.24
C LYS A 139 14.49 25.14 -11.02
N GLU A 140 14.61 24.96 -12.34
CA GLU A 140 13.47 24.59 -13.19
C GLU A 140 13.06 23.15 -12.93
N LEU A 141 14.01 22.21 -12.94
CA LEU A 141 13.76 20.83 -12.57
C LEU A 141 13.24 20.71 -11.13
N GLY A 142 13.81 21.48 -10.19
CA GLY A 142 13.32 21.54 -8.82
C GLY A 142 11.88 21.98 -8.71
N LYS A 143 11.48 23.01 -9.49
CA LYS A 143 10.09 23.48 -9.55
C LYS A 143 9.15 22.43 -10.13
N GLU A 144 9.55 21.76 -11.22
CA GLU A 144 8.78 20.66 -11.83
C GLU A 144 8.56 19.51 -10.83
N MET A 145 9.63 19.09 -10.16
CA MET A 145 9.55 18.05 -9.12
C MET A 145 8.59 18.45 -7.98
N LEU A 146 8.66 19.72 -7.53
CA LEU A 146 7.78 20.20 -6.48
C LEU A 146 6.31 20.24 -6.93
N GLN A 147 6.05 20.73 -8.13
CA GLN A 147 4.70 20.77 -8.72
C GLN A 147 4.08 19.37 -8.86
N TYR A 148 4.90 18.37 -9.17
CA TYR A 148 4.47 16.97 -9.20
C TYR A 148 4.25 16.40 -7.79
N CYS A 149 5.14 16.69 -6.84
CA CYS A 149 5.09 16.11 -5.49
C CYS A 149 3.99 16.74 -4.63
N PHE A 150 3.68 18.03 -4.81
CA PHE A 150 2.72 18.75 -3.98
C PHE A 150 1.32 18.11 -3.97
N PRO A 151 0.70 17.74 -5.11
CA PRO A 151 -0.58 17.03 -5.10
C PRO A 151 -0.49 15.64 -4.44
N LEU A 152 0.67 14.97 -4.44
CA LEU A 152 0.83 13.67 -3.82
C LEU A 152 0.72 13.72 -2.29
N ILE A 153 0.96 14.88 -1.66
CA ILE A 153 0.72 15.09 -0.24
C ILE A 153 -0.76 14.84 0.07
N PHE A 154 -1.65 15.45 -0.71
CA PHE A 154 -3.10 15.27 -0.55
C PHE A 154 -3.53 13.82 -0.86
N SER A 155 -2.86 13.17 -1.82
CA SER A 155 -3.08 11.74 -2.06
C SER A 155 -2.73 10.91 -0.83
N THR A 156 -1.59 11.16 -0.19
CA THR A 156 -1.15 10.44 1.01
C THR A 156 -2.10 10.70 2.19
N ILE A 157 -2.50 11.94 2.41
CA ILE A 157 -3.47 12.32 3.45
C ILE A 157 -4.81 11.61 3.18
N GLY A 158 -5.30 11.63 1.94
CA GLY A 158 -6.54 10.94 1.56
C GLY A 158 -6.50 9.44 1.83
N TRP A 159 -5.38 8.78 1.54
CA TRP A 159 -5.18 7.37 1.89
C TRP A 159 -5.16 7.12 3.40
N TRP A 160 -4.49 7.99 4.16
CA TRP A 160 -4.46 7.89 5.61
C TRP A 160 -5.86 8.06 6.22
N ILE A 161 -6.61 9.07 5.78
CA ILE A 161 -8.00 9.28 6.19
C ILE A 161 -8.83 8.03 5.88
N ASN A 162 -8.76 7.52 4.65
CA ASN A 162 -9.51 6.34 4.24
C ASN A 162 -9.18 5.08 5.06
N SER A 163 -7.95 4.96 5.58
CA SER A 163 -7.52 3.83 6.41
C SER A 163 -7.82 4.00 7.91
N ALA A 164 -7.96 5.22 8.38
CA ALA A 164 -8.11 5.54 9.80
C ALA A 164 -9.55 5.91 10.20
N SER A 165 -10.33 6.51 9.27
CA SER A 165 -11.66 7.04 9.56
C SER A 165 -12.64 5.98 10.09
N ASP A 166 -12.57 4.74 9.60
CA ASP A 166 -13.42 3.64 10.06
C ASP A 166 -13.26 3.41 11.56
N ARG A 167 -12.01 3.39 12.04
CA ARG A 167 -11.70 3.14 13.45
C ARG A 167 -12.18 4.28 14.35
N TYR A 168 -11.99 5.52 13.91
CA TYR A 168 -12.48 6.69 14.66
C TYR A 168 -14.00 6.73 14.66
N ALA A 169 -14.63 6.52 13.51
CA ALA A 169 -16.09 6.54 13.41
C ALA A 169 -16.74 5.43 14.25
N VAL A 170 -16.22 4.18 14.17
CA VAL A 170 -16.73 3.07 14.99
C VAL A 170 -16.47 3.30 16.48
N SER A 171 -15.28 3.81 16.87
CA SER A 171 -15.00 4.12 18.27
C SER A 171 -15.95 5.16 18.86
N TYR A 172 -16.28 6.19 18.07
CA TYR A 172 -17.13 7.30 18.51
C TYR A 172 -18.62 6.94 18.49
N LEU A 173 -19.10 6.27 17.43
CA LEU A 173 -20.54 6.01 17.21
C LEU A 173 -21.02 4.70 17.86
N VAL A 174 -20.16 3.70 17.99
CA VAL A 174 -20.53 2.37 18.51
C VAL A 174 -19.80 2.06 19.82
N GLY A 175 -18.52 2.44 19.92
CA GLY A 175 -17.72 2.25 21.12
C GLY A 175 -16.37 1.58 20.88
N ILE A 176 -15.47 1.70 21.87
CA ILE A 176 -14.08 1.20 21.78
C ILE A 176 -14.02 -0.31 21.62
N GLY A 177 -14.92 -1.06 22.29
CA GLY A 177 -14.99 -2.53 22.15
C GLY A 177 -15.29 -2.98 20.73
N ALA A 178 -16.23 -2.29 20.05
CA ALA A 178 -16.57 -2.55 18.65
C ALA A 178 -15.40 -2.26 17.70
N ASN A 179 -14.62 -1.20 17.97
CA ASN A 179 -13.39 -0.92 17.22
C ASN A 179 -12.31 -2.01 17.43
N GLY A 180 -12.24 -2.58 18.64
CA GLY A 180 -11.39 -3.74 18.91
C GLY A 180 -11.73 -4.93 18.02
N ILE A 181 -13.03 -5.26 17.90
CA ILE A 181 -13.52 -6.33 17.03
C ILE A 181 -13.23 -6.02 15.54
N LEU A 182 -13.50 -4.78 15.08
CA LEU A 182 -13.18 -4.35 13.72
C LEU A 182 -11.68 -4.47 13.42
N SER A 183 -10.83 -4.10 14.37
CA SER A 183 -9.37 -4.20 14.23
C SER A 183 -8.89 -5.64 14.06
N VAL A 184 -9.55 -6.61 14.71
CA VAL A 184 -9.29 -8.04 14.51
C VAL A 184 -9.78 -8.51 13.14
N ALA A 185 -10.92 -8.01 12.65
CA ALA A 185 -11.46 -8.35 11.34
C ALA A 185 -10.48 -8.02 10.18
N TYR A 186 -9.67 -6.98 10.32
CA TYR A 186 -8.63 -6.62 9.33
C TYR A 186 -7.51 -7.65 9.20
N LYS A 187 -7.33 -8.60 10.12
CA LYS A 187 -6.25 -9.60 10.04
C LYS A 187 -6.37 -10.52 8.82
N ILE A 188 -7.58 -10.98 8.48
CA ILE A 188 -7.79 -11.85 7.31
C ILE A 188 -7.47 -11.10 6.00
N PRO A 189 -8.03 -9.90 5.73
CA PRO A 189 -7.66 -9.10 4.56
C PRO A 189 -6.16 -8.74 4.50
N SER A 190 -5.49 -8.59 5.64
CA SER A 190 -4.08 -8.22 5.69
C SER A 190 -3.15 -9.27 5.05
N ILE A 191 -3.57 -10.53 4.97
CA ILE A 191 -2.84 -11.60 4.27
C ILE A 191 -2.65 -11.21 2.80
N LEU A 192 -3.69 -10.68 2.16
CA LEU A 192 -3.63 -10.24 0.76
C LEU A 192 -2.71 -9.03 0.57
N ASN A 193 -2.67 -8.12 1.55
CA ASN A 193 -1.87 -6.91 1.46
C ASN A 193 -0.37 -7.20 1.32
N VAL A 194 0.11 -8.32 1.88
CA VAL A 194 1.51 -8.76 1.73
C VAL A 194 1.82 -9.07 0.26
N PHE A 195 0.97 -9.85 -0.40
CA PHE A 195 1.13 -10.20 -1.81
C PHE A 195 1.01 -8.96 -2.71
N VAL A 196 -0.03 -8.16 -2.49
CA VAL A 196 -0.26 -6.91 -3.25
C VAL A 196 0.90 -5.94 -3.07
N GLY A 197 1.46 -5.83 -1.86
CA GLY A 197 2.59 -4.96 -1.56
C GLY A 197 3.87 -5.37 -2.30
N MET A 198 4.19 -6.67 -2.33
CA MET A 198 5.35 -7.19 -3.07
C MET A 198 5.19 -6.99 -4.58
N PHE A 199 4.04 -7.36 -5.13
CA PHE A 199 3.74 -7.15 -6.54
C PHE A 199 3.75 -5.66 -6.90
N GLY A 200 3.13 -4.81 -6.08
CA GLY A 200 3.02 -3.38 -6.31
C GLY A 200 4.36 -2.65 -6.43
N GLN A 201 5.39 -3.12 -5.71
CA GLN A 201 6.74 -2.56 -5.84
C GLN A 201 7.38 -2.88 -7.20
N ALA A 202 7.25 -4.11 -7.67
CA ALA A 202 7.72 -4.52 -9.00
C ALA A 202 6.91 -3.83 -10.11
N TRP A 203 5.58 -3.81 -9.96
CA TRP A 203 4.66 -3.16 -10.88
C TRP A 203 4.97 -1.68 -11.07
N GLN A 204 5.27 -0.96 -9.97
CA GLN A 204 5.59 0.46 -10.03
C GLN A 204 6.79 0.75 -10.94
N ILE A 205 7.82 -0.10 -10.91
CA ILE A 205 9.01 0.04 -11.75
C ILE A 205 8.65 -0.29 -13.20
N SER A 206 8.01 -1.43 -13.43
CA SER A 206 7.66 -1.91 -14.77
C SER A 206 6.70 -0.96 -15.49
N ALA A 207 5.67 -0.47 -14.79
CA ALA A 207 4.68 0.42 -15.38
C ALA A 207 5.27 1.79 -15.79
N ILE A 208 6.26 2.31 -15.05
CA ILE A 208 6.93 3.56 -15.44
C ILE A 208 7.88 3.34 -16.61
N LYS A 209 8.58 2.21 -16.61
CA LYS A 209 9.57 1.88 -17.64
C LYS A 209 8.91 1.63 -19.00
N GLU A 210 7.78 0.94 -19.01
CA GLU A 210 7.03 0.60 -20.22
C GLU A 210 6.28 1.80 -20.83
N TYR A 211 6.17 2.90 -20.07
CA TYR A 211 5.43 4.07 -20.53
C TYR A 211 6.07 4.71 -21.78
N GLY A 212 5.25 4.86 -22.83
CA GLY A 212 5.67 5.42 -24.12
C GLY A 212 6.17 4.37 -25.12
N GLU A 213 6.28 3.10 -24.75
CA GLU A 213 6.55 2.02 -25.71
C GLU A 213 5.29 1.69 -26.54
N LYS A 214 5.49 1.15 -27.77
CA LYS A 214 4.39 0.92 -28.72
C LYS A 214 3.28 -0.01 -28.19
N GLN A 215 3.65 -0.96 -27.32
CA GLN A 215 2.73 -1.98 -26.77
C GLN A 215 2.35 -1.70 -25.29
N SER A 216 2.66 -0.51 -24.77
CA SER A 216 2.39 -0.19 -23.36
C SER A 216 0.92 -0.38 -22.93
N GLY A 217 -0.02 -0.06 -23.84
CA GLY A 217 -1.45 -0.22 -23.57
C GLY A 217 -1.88 -1.69 -23.37
N GLU A 218 -1.33 -2.60 -24.19
CA GLU A 218 -1.57 -4.03 -24.10
C GLU A 218 -0.94 -4.62 -22.83
N PHE A 219 0.31 -4.28 -22.55
CA PHE A 219 1.00 -4.67 -21.32
C PHE A 219 0.23 -4.27 -20.06
N TYR A 220 -0.29 -3.03 -20.01
CA TYR A 220 -1.10 -2.56 -18.88
C TYR A 220 -2.43 -3.31 -18.77
N ALA A 221 -3.09 -3.55 -19.89
CA ALA A 221 -4.38 -4.25 -19.95
C ALA A 221 -4.23 -5.72 -19.51
N GLU A 222 -3.22 -6.42 -20.00
CA GLU A 222 -2.94 -7.81 -19.62
C GLU A 222 -2.58 -7.93 -18.15
N SER A 223 -1.66 -7.09 -17.66
CA SER A 223 -1.25 -7.09 -16.26
C SER A 223 -2.42 -6.74 -15.32
N PHE A 224 -3.23 -5.74 -15.68
CA PHE A 224 -4.42 -5.36 -14.93
C PHE A 224 -5.41 -6.53 -14.85
N THR A 225 -5.68 -7.18 -16.00
CA THR A 225 -6.59 -8.32 -16.07
C THR A 225 -6.08 -9.49 -15.23
N PHE A 226 -4.82 -9.86 -15.41
CA PHE A 226 -4.19 -10.99 -14.72
C PHE A 226 -4.26 -10.83 -13.19
N ILE A 227 -3.82 -9.68 -12.67
CA ILE A 227 -3.79 -9.44 -11.23
C ILE A 227 -5.21 -9.35 -10.63
N ASN A 228 -6.14 -8.65 -11.30
CA ASN A 228 -7.52 -8.60 -10.79
C ASN A 228 -8.17 -9.98 -10.76
N MET A 229 -7.94 -10.82 -11.75
CA MET A 229 -8.49 -12.17 -11.78
C MET A 229 -7.92 -13.04 -10.65
N ILE A 230 -6.61 -12.99 -10.39
CA ILE A 230 -5.98 -13.69 -9.25
C ILE A 230 -6.54 -13.14 -7.93
N MET A 231 -6.65 -11.83 -7.80
CA MET A 231 -7.20 -11.21 -6.59
C MET A 231 -8.64 -11.63 -6.35
N CYS A 232 -9.49 -11.66 -7.38
CA CYS A 232 -10.87 -12.12 -7.25
C CYS A 232 -10.94 -13.58 -6.79
N LEU A 233 -10.09 -14.45 -7.32
CA LEU A 233 -10.02 -15.85 -6.92
C LEU A 233 -9.59 -15.99 -5.44
N GLY A 234 -8.50 -15.32 -5.06
CA GLY A 234 -7.98 -15.35 -3.69
C GLY A 234 -8.98 -14.76 -2.68
N CYS A 235 -9.63 -13.65 -3.06
CA CYS A 235 -10.65 -13.01 -2.23
C CYS A 235 -11.89 -13.88 -2.07
N SER A 236 -12.37 -14.53 -3.13
CA SER A 236 -13.50 -15.46 -3.06
C SER A 236 -13.19 -16.66 -2.15
N ALA A 237 -11.99 -17.21 -2.23
CA ALA A 237 -11.52 -18.25 -1.33
C ALA A 237 -11.49 -17.77 0.14
N LEU A 238 -11.00 -16.55 0.40
CA LEU A 238 -10.94 -16.00 1.75
C LEU A 238 -12.31 -15.66 2.32
N VAL A 239 -13.27 -15.21 1.48
CA VAL A 239 -14.67 -15.02 1.91
C VAL A 239 -15.27 -16.35 2.31
N PHE A 240 -15.17 -17.37 1.45
CA PHE A 240 -15.66 -18.72 1.74
C PHE A 240 -15.01 -19.35 3.00
N LEU A 241 -13.72 -19.08 3.22
CA LEU A 241 -12.98 -19.59 4.37
C LEU A 241 -12.99 -18.63 5.57
N SER A 242 -13.77 -17.56 5.58
CA SER A 242 -13.71 -16.53 6.62
C SER A 242 -14.02 -17.09 8.02
N LYS A 243 -15.02 -17.95 8.17
CA LYS A 243 -15.38 -18.62 9.44
C LYS A 243 -14.32 -19.62 9.91
N PRO A 244 -13.83 -20.56 9.09
CA PRO A 244 -12.72 -21.44 9.46
C PRO A 244 -11.44 -20.66 9.83
N LEU A 245 -11.07 -19.66 9.04
CA LEU A 245 -9.89 -18.85 9.34
C LEU A 245 -10.04 -18.05 10.64
N ALA A 246 -11.21 -17.48 10.89
CA ALA A 246 -11.48 -16.80 12.15
C ALA A 246 -11.38 -17.73 13.36
N SER A 247 -11.81 -19.00 13.25
CA SER A 247 -11.70 -19.97 14.34
C SER A 247 -10.24 -20.31 14.70
N ILE A 248 -9.32 -20.17 13.73
CA ILE A 248 -7.88 -20.43 13.93
C ILE A 248 -7.13 -19.17 14.35
N LEU A 249 -7.46 -18.01 13.74
CA LEU A 249 -6.68 -16.79 13.87
C LEU A 249 -7.16 -15.87 14.99
N TYR A 250 -8.42 -15.97 15.41
CA TYR A 250 -9.01 -15.07 16.40
C TYR A 250 -9.13 -15.74 17.75
N ALA A 251 -8.89 -14.99 18.83
CA ALA A 251 -9.23 -15.47 20.17
C ALA A 251 -10.76 -15.65 20.28
N LYS A 252 -11.21 -16.54 21.19
CA LYS A 252 -12.64 -16.91 21.31
C LYS A 252 -13.58 -15.70 21.39
N ASP A 253 -13.22 -14.70 22.18
CA ASP A 253 -14.04 -13.50 22.38
C ASP A 253 -14.13 -12.61 21.13
N PHE A 254 -13.18 -12.75 20.20
CA PHE A 254 -13.13 -12.00 18.95
C PHE A 254 -13.63 -12.79 17.73
N TYR A 255 -14.13 -14.02 17.93
CA TYR A 255 -14.61 -14.85 16.82
C TYR A 255 -15.66 -14.12 15.96
N VAL A 256 -16.54 -13.32 16.59
CA VAL A 256 -17.57 -12.53 15.92
C VAL A 256 -17.03 -11.58 14.84
N ALA A 257 -15.73 -11.25 14.88
CA ALA A 257 -15.09 -10.39 13.89
C ALA A 257 -15.09 -10.98 12.46
N TRP A 258 -15.33 -12.30 12.30
CA TRP A 258 -15.41 -12.91 10.98
C TRP A 258 -16.46 -12.25 10.08
N GLN A 259 -17.60 -11.81 10.64
CA GLN A 259 -18.70 -11.20 9.88
C GLN A 259 -18.32 -9.86 9.25
N TYR A 260 -17.30 -9.17 9.75
CA TYR A 260 -16.81 -7.90 9.22
C TYR A 260 -15.71 -8.08 8.16
N ALA A 261 -15.11 -9.28 8.05
CA ALA A 261 -14.04 -9.54 7.10
C ALA A 261 -14.48 -9.54 5.62
N PRO A 262 -15.65 -10.08 5.21
CA PRO A 262 -16.00 -10.22 3.80
C PRO A 262 -15.96 -8.92 3.00
N PHE A 263 -16.58 -7.83 3.45
CA PHE A 263 -16.53 -6.54 2.73
C PHE A 263 -15.15 -5.88 2.79
N LEU A 264 -14.35 -6.12 3.84
CA LEU A 264 -12.96 -5.69 3.87
C LEU A 264 -12.11 -6.46 2.85
N ILE A 265 -12.42 -7.74 2.59
CA ILE A 265 -11.80 -8.54 1.52
C ILE A 265 -12.18 -7.98 0.15
N VAL A 266 -13.46 -7.64 -0.07
CA VAL A 266 -13.92 -6.96 -1.30
C VAL A 266 -13.17 -5.64 -1.51
N SER A 267 -13.00 -4.84 -0.45
CA SER A 267 -12.25 -3.58 -0.52
C SER A 267 -10.80 -3.80 -0.98
N ALA A 268 -10.17 -4.92 -0.62
CA ALA A 268 -8.81 -5.25 -1.04
C ALA A 268 -8.71 -5.46 -2.56
N VAL A 269 -9.75 -6.03 -3.21
CA VAL A 269 -9.81 -6.14 -4.68
C VAL A 269 -9.83 -4.76 -5.32
N PHE A 270 -10.71 -3.87 -4.87
CA PHE A 270 -10.81 -2.51 -5.43
C PHE A 270 -9.57 -1.68 -5.16
N ASN A 271 -8.95 -1.82 -3.97
CA ASN A 271 -7.68 -1.20 -3.64
C ASN A 271 -6.56 -1.69 -4.55
N THR A 272 -6.52 -2.99 -4.87
CA THR A 272 -5.56 -3.54 -5.84
C THR A 272 -5.79 -2.98 -7.23
N ALA A 273 -7.02 -2.96 -7.72
CA ALA A 273 -7.36 -2.39 -9.02
C ALA A 273 -6.95 -0.91 -9.12
N SER A 274 -7.24 -0.11 -8.09
CA SER A 274 -6.81 1.30 -8.03
C SER A 274 -5.30 1.44 -7.89
N GLY A 275 -4.64 0.53 -7.17
CA GLY A 275 -3.20 0.45 -6.99
C GLY A 275 -2.44 0.18 -8.29
N LEU A 276 -3.00 -0.64 -9.18
CA LEU A 276 -2.44 -0.89 -10.51
C LEU A 276 -2.49 0.33 -11.43
N LEU A 277 -3.51 1.18 -11.30
CA LEU A 277 -3.65 2.39 -12.11
C LEU A 277 -2.76 3.55 -11.60
N GLY A 278 -2.37 3.55 -10.33
CA GLY A 278 -1.53 4.59 -9.73
C GLY A 278 -0.19 4.78 -10.43
N PRO A 279 0.62 3.75 -10.63
CA PRO A 279 1.90 3.83 -11.34
C PRO A 279 1.78 4.33 -12.79
N ILE A 280 0.67 4.03 -13.47
CA ILE A 280 0.40 4.51 -14.83
C ILE A 280 0.14 6.03 -14.81
N LEU A 281 -0.64 6.52 -13.85
CA LEU A 281 -0.81 7.98 -13.64
C LEU A 281 0.51 8.64 -13.23
N SER A 282 1.31 7.96 -12.42
CA SER A 282 2.66 8.42 -12.08
C SER A 282 3.55 8.51 -13.33
N ALA A 283 3.49 7.52 -14.23
CA ALA A 283 4.21 7.54 -15.50
C ALA A 283 3.78 8.70 -16.40
N LYS A 284 2.50 9.06 -16.38
CA LYS A 284 1.96 10.26 -17.06
C LYS A 284 2.31 11.59 -16.36
N LYS A 285 2.96 11.56 -15.18
CA LYS A 285 3.15 12.70 -14.28
C LYS A 285 1.83 13.36 -13.84
N ASP A 286 0.69 12.65 -13.89
CA ASP A 286 -0.61 13.17 -13.46
C ASP A 286 -0.86 12.93 -11.95
N SER A 287 -0.08 13.64 -11.14
CA SER A 287 -0.23 13.63 -9.67
C SER A 287 -1.55 14.25 -9.19
N LYS A 288 -2.14 15.14 -9.99
CA LYS A 288 -3.44 15.77 -9.68
C LYS A 288 -4.57 14.74 -9.73
N ALA A 289 -4.58 13.84 -10.71
CA ALA A 289 -5.55 12.75 -10.77
C ALA A 289 -5.39 11.78 -9.60
N MET A 290 -4.15 11.48 -9.20
CA MET A 290 -3.88 10.68 -8.00
C MET A 290 -4.45 11.32 -6.74
N ALA A 291 -4.22 12.64 -6.55
CA ALA A 291 -4.74 13.39 -5.42
C ALA A 291 -6.27 13.44 -5.43
N ARG A 292 -6.90 13.80 -6.57
CA ARG A 292 -8.37 13.86 -6.69
C ARG A 292 -9.02 12.52 -6.35
N SER A 293 -8.48 11.41 -6.86
CA SER A 293 -9.04 10.08 -6.56
C SER A 293 -9.01 9.77 -5.07
N ALA A 294 -7.90 10.06 -4.39
CA ALA A 294 -7.75 9.80 -2.96
C ALA A 294 -8.65 10.72 -2.11
N ILE A 295 -8.78 12.00 -2.48
CA ILE A 295 -9.68 12.94 -1.79
C ILE A 295 -11.14 12.50 -1.95
N TYR A 296 -11.59 12.16 -3.16
CA TYR A 296 -12.97 11.68 -3.36
C TYR A 296 -13.24 10.39 -2.58
N GLY A 297 -12.28 9.45 -2.58
CA GLY A 297 -12.38 8.26 -1.74
C GLY A 297 -12.52 8.60 -0.27
N ALA A 298 -11.67 9.48 0.26
CA ALA A 298 -11.69 9.88 1.67
C ALA A 298 -13.00 10.58 2.06
N VAL A 299 -13.49 11.51 1.24
CA VAL A 299 -14.75 12.23 1.50
C VAL A 299 -15.93 11.27 1.52
N ILE A 300 -16.02 10.40 0.51
CA ILE A 300 -17.09 9.39 0.43
C ILE A 300 -16.99 8.40 1.60
N ASN A 301 -15.78 7.96 1.95
CA ASN A 301 -15.58 7.06 3.09
C ASN A 301 -16.09 7.69 4.40
N ILE A 302 -15.74 8.96 4.69
CA ILE A 302 -16.21 9.65 5.90
C ILE A 302 -17.74 9.75 5.91
N ILE A 303 -18.34 10.19 4.80
CA ILE A 303 -19.80 10.35 4.72
C ILE A 303 -20.50 9.01 4.91
N LEU A 304 -20.07 7.98 4.20
CA LEU A 304 -20.67 6.66 4.30
C LEU A 304 -20.42 6.00 5.65
N ASN A 305 -19.25 6.20 6.27
CA ASN A 305 -19.02 5.75 7.64
C ASN A 305 -20.05 6.31 8.60
N ILE A 306 -20.29 7.62 8.58
CA ILE A 306 -21.26 8.24 9.48
C ILE A 306 -22.65 7.68 9.20
N VAL A 307 -23.09 7.68 7.96
CA VAL A 307 -24.46 7.26 7.59
C VAL A 307 -24.69 5.76 7.84
N LEU A 308 -23.80 4.91 7.34
CA LEU A 308 -23.99 3.47 7.41
C LEU A 308 -23.73 2.89 8.80
N ILE A 309 -22.80 3.47 9.58
CA ILE A 309 -22.59 3.01 10.96
C ILE A 309 -23.83 3.29 11.82
N ILE A 310 -24.49 4.42 11.63
CA ILE A 310 -25.73 4.73 12.34
C ILE A 310 -26.85 3.72 12.00
N TRP A 311 -26.91 3.25 10.74
CA TRP A 311 -27.99 2.36 10.27
C TRP A 311 -27.73 0.88 10.57
N ILE A 312 -26.53 0.40 10.34
CA ILE A 312 -26.16 -1.02 10.37
C ILE A 312 -24.93 -1.33 11.22
N GLY A 313 -24.55 -0.40 12.09
CA GLY A 313 -23.43 -0.59 13.02
C GLY A 313 -22.08 -0.77 12.32
N VAL A 314 -21.21 -1.58 12.91
CA VAL A 314 -19.82 -1.81 12.41
C VAL A 314 -19.79 -2.32 10.98
N GLN A 315 -20.80 -3.05 10.54
CA GLN A 315 -20.92 -3.52 9.15
C GLN A 315 -20.94 -2.35 8.16
N GLY A 316 -21.54 -1.23 8.56
CA GLY A 316 -21.56 0.01 7.76
C GLY A 316 -20.15 0.52 7.44
N ALA A 317 -19.21 0.44 8.38
CA ALA A 317 -17.83 0.84 8.15
C ALA A 317 -17.15 -0.04 7.07
N THR A 318 -17.36 -1.35 7.10
CA THR A 318 -16.74 -2.26 6.13
C THR A 318 -17.27 -2.05 4.72
N ILE A 319 -18.58 -1.76 4.59
CA ILE A 319 -19.21 -1.42 3.31
C ILE A 319 -18.72 -0.05 2.82
N ALA A 320 -18.62 0.96 3.71
CA ALA A 320 -18.11 2.29 3.37
C ALA A 320 -16.68 2.19 2.80
N THR A 321 -15.82 1.36 3.41
CA THR A 321 -14.45 1.11 2.93
C THR A 321 -14.45 0.45 1.55
N ALA A 322 -15.31 -0.52 1.29
CA ALA A 322 -15.41 -1.16 -0.03
C ALA A 322 -15.89 -0.17 -1.11
N VAL A 323 -16.93 0.63 -0.82
CA VAL A 323 -17.46 1.62 -1.77
C VAL A 323 -16.43 2.72 -2.05
N SER A 324 -15.74 3.24 -1.04
CA SER A 324 -14.73 4.28 -1.22
C SER A 324 -13.54 3.77 -2.05
N ALA A 325 -13.11 2.52 -1.83
CA ALA A 325 -12.06 1.89 -2.64
C ALA A 325 -12.48 1.75 -4.11
N PHE A 326 -13.75 1.39 -4.37
CA PHE A 326 -14.30 1.36 -5.73
C PHE A 326 -14.32 2.76 -6.37
N VAL A 327 -14.69 3.79 -5.63
CA VAL A 327 -14.68 5.19 -6.13
C VAL A 327 -13.26 5.62 -6.50
N ILE A 328 -12.25 5.32 -5.68
CA ILE A 328 -10.85 5.61 -6.00
C ILE A 328 -10.46 4.92 -7.32
N TYR A 329 -10.79 3.64 -7.47
CA TYR A 329 -10.57 2.91 -8.72
C TYR A 329 -11.24 3.60 -9.91
N TYR A 330 -12.53 3.91 -9.79
CA TYR A 330 -13.32 4.49 -10.87
C TYR A 330 -12.77 5.84 -11.34
N VAL A 331 -12.41 6.72 -10.40
CA VAL A 331 -11.81 8.03 -10.71
C VAL A 331 -10.46 7.88 -11.39
N ARG A 332 -9.60 6.96 -10.91
CA ARG A 332 -8.30 6.66 -11.55
C ARG A 332 -8.47 6.09 -12.94
N LYS A 333 -9.39 5.16 -13.11
CA LYS A 333 -9.67 4.57 -14.42
C LYS A 333 -10.08 5.65 -15.44
N ARG A 334 -10.98 6.56 -15.04
CA ARG A 334 -11.35 7.69 -15.89
C ARG A 334 -10.17 8.61 -16.24
N ALA A 335 -9.27 8.86 -15.29
CA ALA A 335 -8.07 9.68 -15.51
C ALA A 335 -7.04 9.02 -16.42
N VAL A 336 -6.89 7.70 -16.34
CA VAL A 336 -6.03 6.93 -17.26
C VAL A 336 -6.57 7.01 -18.69
N GLY A 337 -7.89 7.06 -18.87
CA GLY A 337 -8.54 7.25 -20.18
C GLY A 337 -8.48 6.03 -21.09
N ALA A 338 -8.71 6.25 -22.38
CA ALA A 338 -8.78 5.19 -23.39
C ALA A 338 -7.44 4.50 -23.73
N GLY A 339 -6.33 4.94 -23.11
CA GLY A 339 -5.00 4.36 -23.35
C GLY A 339 -4.83 2.92 -22.88
N ILE A 340 -5.80 2.39 -22.13
CA ILE A 340 -5.80 0.99 -21.68
C ILE A 340 -7.16 0.39 -22.06
N LYS A 341 -7.20 -0.39 -23.11
CA LYS A 341 -8.38 -1.18 -23.50
C LYS A 341 -8.32 -2.53 -22.80
N ILE A 342 -9.06 -2.68 -21.72
CA ILE A 342 -9.17 -3.96 -21.01
C ILE A 342 -10.18 -4.83 -21.77
N GLU A 343 -9.70 -5.75 -22.58
CA GLU A 343 -10.55 -6.60 -23.46
C GLU A 343 -11.58 -7.44 -22.71
N LYS A 344 -11.31 -7.81 -21.46
CA LYS A 344 -12.16 -8.68 -20.61
C LYS A 344 -12.75 -7.95 -19.41
N GLU A 345 -12.94 -6.66 -19.52
CA GLU A 345 -13.43 -5.84 -18.41
C GLU A 345 -14.77 -6.34 -17.84
N TYR A 346 -15.69 -6.80 -18.70
CA TYR A 346 -16.97 -7.34 -18.28
C TYR A 346 -16.83 -8.57 -17.36
N LYS A 347 -15.78 -9.42 -17.57
CA LYS A 347 -15.52 -10.56 -16.70
C LYS A 347 -15.06 -10.11 -15.31
N ILE A 348 -14.20 -9.10 -15.26
CA ILE A 348 -13.73 -8.53 -13.99
C ILE A 348 -14.90 -7.91 -13.23
N MET A 349 -15.74 -7.13 -13.90
CA MET A 349 -16.95 -6.55 -13.28
C MET A 349 -17.92 -7.62 -12.78
N LEU A 350 -18.15 -8.69 -13.57
CA LEU A 350 -18.96 -9.82 -13.15
C LEU A 350 -18.39 -10.47 -11.88
N MET A 351 -17.10 -10.72 -11.82
CA MET A 351 -16.45 -11.29 -10.63
C MET A 351 -16.58 -10.37 -9.41
N TRP A 352 -16.47 -9.06 -9.58
CA TRP A 352 -16.68 -8.10 -8.48
C TRP A 352 -18.10 -8.14 -7.94
N ILE A 353 -19.10 -8.24 -8.84
CA ILE A 353 -20.50 -8.40 -8.44
C ILE A 353 -20.70 -9.72 -7.70
N LEU A 354 -20.14 -10.82 -8.21
CA LEU A 354 -20.23 -12.13 -7.57
C LEU A 354 -19.58 -12.14 -6.19
N LEU A 355 -18.43 -11.45 -6.02
CA LEU A 355 -17.77 -11.29 -4.70
C LEU A 355 -18.64 -10.51 -3.72
N CYS A 356 -19.30 -9.45 -4.15
CA CYS A 356 -20.24 -8.71 -3.31
C CYS A 356 -21.42 -9.59 -2.89
N ILE A 357 -22.00 -10.36 -3.82
CA ILE A 357 -23.10 -11.30 -3.53
C ILE A 357 -22.63 -12.39 -2.58
N GLN A 358 -21.45 -12.99 -2.81
CA GLN A 358 -20.85 -13.99 -1.93
C GLN A 358 -20.67 -13.45 -0.52
N SER A 359 -20.16 -12.21 -0.38
CA SER A 359 -19.98 -11.55 0.91
C SER A 359 -21.30 -11.32 1.65
N LEU A 360 -22.36 -10.97 0.94
CA LEU A 360 -23.71 -10.84 1.51
C LEU A 360 -24.27 -12.20 1.97
N LEU A 361 -24.08 -13.25 1.17
CA LEU A 361 -24.52 -14.60 1.54
C LEU A 361 -23.79 -15.09 2.79
N GLU A 362 -22.45 -14.94 2.86
CA GLU A 362 -21.63 -15.36 4.00
C GLU A 362 -22.05 -14.68 5.30
N ILE A 363 -22.41 -13.38 5.25
CA ILE A 363 -22.76 -12.60 6.44
C ILE A 363 -24.20 -12.88 6.88
N TYR A 364 -25.17 -12.88 5.96
CA TYR A 364 -26.60 -12.83 6.29
C TYR A 364 -27.31 -14.18 6.13
N THR A 365 -26.67 -15.17 5.54
CA THR A 365 -27.27 -16.48 5.32
C THR A 365 -26.42 -17.62 5.84
N LYS A 366 -26.99 -18.81 5.91
CA LYS A 366 -26.26 -20.07 6.18
C LYS A 366 -26.17 -20.92 4.90
N LEU A 367 -26.30 -20.30 3.74
CA LEU A 367 -26.38 -20.99 2.44
C LEU A 367 -24.98 -21.29 1.89
N TRP A 368 -24.16 -22.01 2.65
CA TRP A 368 -22.82 -22.40 2.21
C TRP A 368 -22.77 -23.10 0.83
N PRO A 369 -23.81 -23.84 0.33
CA PRO A 369 -23.77 -24.38 -1.02
C PRO A 369 -23.82 -23.28 -2.10
N ALA A 370 -24.57 -22.18 -1.87
CA ALA A 370 -24.62 -21.05 -2.80
C ALA A 370 -23.27 -20.32 -2.88
N GLU A 371 -22.58 -20.20 -1.76
CA GLU A 371 -21.22 -19.62 -1.71
C GLU A 371 -20.22 -20.52 -2.46
N MET A 372 -20.30 -21.83 -2.29
CA MET A 372 -19.52 -22.79 -3.08
C MET A 372 -19.77 -22.63 -4.58
N ILE A 373 -21.03 -22.51 -4.99
CA ILE A 373 -21.39 -22.32 -6.41
C ILE A 373 -20.73 -21.04 -6.94
N ILE A 374 -20.81 -19.93 -6.21
CA ILE A 374 -20.19 -18.66 -6.63
C ILE A 374 -18.65 -18.82 -6.71
N PHE A 375 -18.04 -19.46 -5.74
CA PHE A 375 -16.61 -19.73 -5.77
C PHE A 375 -16.21 -20.55 -7.00
N PHE A 376 -16.95 -21.61 -7.33
CA PHE A 376 -16.73 -22.41 -8.54
C PHE A 376 -16.93 -21.60 -9.82
N ILE A 377 -17.95 -20.73 -9.88
CA ILE A 377 -18.16 -19.83 -11.03
C ILE A 377 -16.94 -18.92 -11.22
N ILE A 378 -16.39 -18.36 -10.13
CA ILE A 378 -15.18 -17.52 -10.17
C ILE A 378 -13.97 -18.34 -10.64
N ILE A 379 -13.81 -19.60 -10.23
CA ILE A 379 -12.76 -20.50 -10.74
C ILE A 379 -12.91 -20.70 -12.25
N VAL A 380 -14.11 -21.01 -12.72
CA VAL A 380 -14.38 -21.24 -14.15
C VAL A 380 -14.11 -20.00 -14.99
N LEU A 381 -14.51 -18.81 -14.51
CA LEU A 381 -14.18 -17.53 -15.17
C LEU A 381 -12.68 -17.28 -15.26
N ASN A 382 -11.92 -17.78 -14.30
CA ASN A 382 -10.45 -17.66 -14.22
C ASN A 382 -9.70 -18.83 -14.90
N TYR A 383 -10.39 -19.85 -15.44
CA TYR A 383 -9.78 -21.06 -15.95
C TYR A 383 -8.61 -20.81 -16.91
N SER A 384 -8.77 -19.88 -17.83
CA SER A 384 -7.72 -19.57 -18.83
C SER A 384 -6.42 -19.02 -18.19
N ILE A 385 -6.54 -18.28 -17.09
CA ILE A 385 -5.38 -17.73 -16.36
C ILE A 385 -4.76 -18.80 -15.48
N ILE A 386 -5.58 -19.58 -14.78
CA ILE A 386 -5.13 -20.72 -13.96
C ILE A 386 -4.33 -21.69 -14.84
N HIS A 387 -4.85 -22.04 -16.00
CA HIS A 387 -4.18 -22.94 -16.96
C HIS A 387 -2.84 -22.37 -17.43
N LYS A 388 -2.80 -21.08 -17.84
CA LYS A 388 -1.55 -20.42 -18.25
C LYS A 388 -0.54 -20.39 -17.10
N PHE A 389 -0.98 -20.09 -15.87
CA PHE A 389 -0.11 -20.05 -14.70
C PHE A 389 0.47 -21.44 -14.38
N ILE A 390 -0.36 -22.48 -14.33
CA ILE A 390 0.08 -23.86 -14.10
C ILE A 390 1.07 -24.30 -15.19
N HIS A 391 0.78 -24.00 -16.44
CA HIS A 391 1.67 -24.32 -17.56
C HIS A 391 3.03 -23.61 -17.45
N SER A 392 3.04 -22.33 -17.08
CA SER A 392 4.28 -21.57 -16.87
C SER A 392 5.10 -22.13 -15.70
N VAL A 393 4.46 -22.48 -14.59
CA VAL A 393 5.12 -23.12 -13.43
C VAL A 393 5.67 -24.49 -13.82
N TYR A 394 4.91 -25.27 -14.56
CA TYR A 394 5.35 -26.57 -15.09
C TYR A 394 6.60 -26.41 -15.95
N LEU A 395 6.60 -25.47 -16.89
CA LEU A 395 7.77 -25.20 -17.74
C LEU A 395 8.98 -24.76 -16.89
N MET A 396 8.80 -23.88 -15.89
CA MET A 396 9.90 -23.44 -15.02
C MET A 396 10.51 -24.58 -14.20
N LEU A 397 9.71 -25.52 -13.73
CA LEU A 397 10.18 -26.64 -12.91
C LEU A 397 10.85 -27.75 -13.75
N PHE A 398 10.34 -28.01 -14.93
CA PHE A 398 10.78 -29.16 -15.72
C PHE A 398 11.76 -28.82 -16.84
N THR A 399 11.80 -27.58 -17.36
CA THR A 399 12.80 -27.17 -18.36
C THR A 399 14.15 -26.80 -17.75
N LYS A 400 14.22 -26.44 -16.47
CA LYS A 400 15.51 -26.28 -15.75
C LYS A 400 16.30 -27.59 -15.58
N HIS A 401 15.65 -28.74 -15.70
CA HIS A 401 16.34 -30.05 -15.61
C HIS A 401 16.94 -30.52 -16.94
N SER A 402 16.60 -29.89 -18.09
CA SER A 402 17.16 -30.29 -19.39
C SER A 402 18.36 -29.47 -19.85
N GLN A 403 18.68 -28.36 -19.18
CA GLN A 403 19.89 -27.55 -19.52
C GLN A 403 21.06 -27.75 -18.53
N GLY A 404 20.98 -28.74 -17.66
CA GLY A 404 22.00 -29.12 -16.67
C GLY A 404 22.60 -30.51 -16.92
N LYS A 405 22.55 -31.02 -18.17
CA LYS A 405 23.28 -32.22 -18.59
C LYS A 405 24.21 -31.90 -19.75
#